data_1525c64e758def1aa49bdb160507cef5
#
_entry.id   1525c64e758def1aa49bdb160507cef5
#
_cell.length_a   1.000
_cell.length_b   1.000
_cell.length_c   1.000
_cell.angle_alpha   90.00
_cell.angle_beta   90.00
_cell.angle_gamma   90.00
#
_symmetry.space_group_name_H-M   'P 1'
#
loop_
_entity.id
_entity.type
_entity.pdbx_description
1 polymer ?
#
loop_
_entity_poly.entity_id
_entity_poly.type
_entity_poly.pdbx_seq_one_letter_code
_entity_poly.pdbx_strand_id
1 'polypeptide(L)'
;MTQLSRILNYHLLTCLFFFAGSCKEGTYETSPRPKTEPNASFPFTIGEKTIDAELAVKPGEREKGLMHRDSMPLGKGMLFVFEEPGPQKFWMKNTRIPLDIGYFSPE
;
A
#
# COMPACT_ATOMS: atom_id res chain seq x y z
N MET A 1 -48.21 7.32 44.74
CA MET A 1 -46.97 8.13 44.89
C MET A 1 -45.69 7.29 45.08
N THR A 2 -45.77 6.00 45.05
CA THR A 2 -44.59 5.11 45.25
C THR A 2 -44.00 4.55 43.97
N GLN A 3 -44.56 4.88 42.84
CA GLN A 3 -44.07 4.37 41.54
C GLN A 3 -43.04 5.28 40.86
N LEU A 4 -43.04 6.60 41.14
CA LEU A 4 -42.09 7.53 40.50
C LEU A 4 -40.68 7.45 41.08
N SER A 5 -40.51 7.08 42.32
CA SER A 5 -39.19 6.99 42.96
C SER A 5 -38.38 5.75 42.51
N ARG A 6 -39.06 4.72 42.00
CA ARG A 6 -38.38 3.52 41.50
C ARG A 6 -37.82 3.69 40.08
N ILE A 7 -38.44 4.52 39.28
CA ILE A 7 -38.01 4.78 37.92
C ILE A 7 -36.78 5.70 37.89
N LEU A 8 -36.69 6.64 38.84
CA LEU A 8 -35.59 7.55 38.96
C LEU A 8 -34.27 6.87 39.38
N ASN A 9 -34.39 5.80 40.20
CA ASN A 9 -33.24 5.04 40.62
C ASN A 9 -32.68 4.11 39.51
N TYR A 10 -33.52 3.65 38.59
CA TYR A 10 -33.07 2.84 37.47
C TYR A 10 -32.30 3.65 36.43
N HIS A 11 -32.64 4.91 36.24
CA HIS A 11 -31.92 5.77 35.31
C HIS A 11 -30.56 6.25 35.86
N LEU A 12 -30.43 6.34 37.18
CA LEU A 12 -29.14 6.73 37.77
C LEU A 12 -28.12 5.57 37.76
N LEU A 13 -28.63 4.33 37.84
CA LEU A 13 -27.77 3.14 37.82
C LEU A 13 -27.31 2.77 36.41
N THR A 14 -28.10 3.11 35.38
CA THR A 14 -27.73 2.88 33.99
C THR A 14 -26.73 3.90 33.47
N CYS A 15 -26.71 5.12 34.00
CA CYS A 15 -25.69 6.11 33.61
C CYS A 15 -24.28 5.81 34.16
N LEU A 16 -24.18 5.09 35.27
CA LEU A 16 -22.88 4.75 35.87
C LEU A 16 -22.16 3.60 35.12
N PHE A 17 -22.93 2.75 34.41
CA PHE A 17 -22.33 1.64 33.64
C PHE A 17 -21.90 1.97 32.24
N PHE A 18 -22.26 3.14 31.73
CA PHE A 18 -21.90 3.53 30.37
C PHE A 18 -20.55 4.26 30.26
N PHE A 19 -19.89 4.55 31.38
CA PHE A 19 -18.59 5.25 31.36
C PHE A 19 -17.38 4.31 31.45
N ALA A 20 -17.60 3.01 31.51
CA ALA A 20 -16.52 2.02 31.41
C ALA A 20 -16.43 1.39 29.99
N GLY A 21 -17.06 2.01 29.00
CA GLY A 21 -16.85 1.71 27.61
C GLY A 21 -15.48 2.26 27.21
N SER A 22 -14.47 1.43 27.38
CA SER A 22 -13.18 1.55 26.76
C SER A 22 -13.37 2.14 25.37
N CYS A 23 -12.92 3.39 25.17
CA CYS A 23 -12.53 3.84 23.85
C CYS A 23 -11.45 2.88 23.38
N LYS A 24 -11.82 1.86 22.64
CA LYS A 24 -10.88 1.25 21.72
C LYS A 24 -10.56 2.37 20.74
N GLU A 25 -9.50 3.09 21.02
CA GLU A 25 -8.77 3.75 19.97
C GLU A 25 -8.64 2.72 18.88
N GLY A 26 -9.34 2.95 17.76
CA GLY A 26 -9.08 2.21 16.56
C GLY A 26 -7.62 2.48 16.27
N THR A 27 -6.76 1.58 16.68
CA THR A 27 -5.45 1.45 16.08
C THR A 27 -5.76 1.32 14.61
N TYR A 28 -5.57 2.41 13.88
CA TYR A 28 -5.29 2.31 12.48
C TYR A 28 -4.08 1.39 12.43
N GLU A 29 -4.29 0.12 12.14
CA GLU A 29 -3.24 -0.68 11.60
C GLU A 29 -2.83 0.07 10.34
N THR A 30 -1.86 0.96 10.52
CA THR A 30 -1.06 1.42 9.42
C THR A 30 -0.57 0.14 8.80
N SER A 31 -1.21 -0.26 7.71
CA SER A 31 -0.72 -1.35 6.88
C SER A 31 0.79 -1.14 6.80
N PRO A 32 1.60 -2.08 7.25
CA PRO A 32 3.03 -1.86 7.32
C PRO A 32 3.44 -1.43 5.92
N ARG A 33 3.92 -0.18 5.80
CA ARG A 33 4.56 0.23 4.56
C ARG A 33 5.54 -0.87 4.25
N PRO A 34 5.46 -1.51 3.10
CA PRO A 34 6.40 -2.56 2.77
C PRO A 34 7.78 -1.94 2.97
N LYS A 35 8.52 -2.46 3.94
CA LYS A 35 9.93 -2.13 4.09
C LYS A 35 10.51 -2.47 2.74
N THR A 36 10.90 -1.45 1.99
CA THR A 36 11.48 -1.62 0.67
C THR A 36 12.84 -2.29 0.90
N GLU A 37 12.80 -3.58 1.08
CA GLU A 37 13.99 -4.41 0.96
C GLU A 37 14.48 -4.20 -0.47
N PRO A 38 15.78 -4.02 -0.69
CA PRO A 38 16.31 -3.66 -2.01
C PRO A 38 16.17 -4.76 -3.06
N ASN A 39 15.20 -5.63 -2.97
CA ASN A 39 14.79 -6.62 -3.97
C ASN A 39 13.41 -7.23 -3.64
N ALA A 40 12.60 -6.56 -2.82
CA ALA A 40 11.25 -7.02 -2.56
C ALA A 40 10.43 -6.92 -3.86
N SER A 41 9.93 -8.03 -4.35
CA SER A 41 9.00 -8.08 -5.47
C SER A 41 7.59 -8.34 -4.97
N PHE A 42 6.61 -7.76 -5.66
CA PHE A 42 5.20 -7.85 -5.31
C PHE A 42 4.43 -8.42 -6.50
N PRO A 43 3.44 -9.28 -6.27
CA PRO A 43 2.57 -9.73 -7.34
C PRO A 43 1.72 -8.54 -7.84
N PHE A 44 1.82 -8.28 -9.13
CA PHE A 44 1.08 -7.24 -9.82
C PHE A 44 0.30 -7.85 -10.98
N THR A 45 -1.01 -7.62 -11.01
CA THR A 45 -1.89 -8.23 -12.00
C THR A 45 -2.26 -7.21 -13.08
N ILE A 46 -2.03 -7.60 -14.33
CA ILE A 46 -2.39 -6.83 -15.52
C ILE A 46 -3.33 -7.68 -16.36
N GLY A 47 -4.62 -7.34 -16.38
CA GLY A 47 -5.63 -8.18 -17.01
C GLY A 47 -5.67 -9.56 -16.36
N GLU A 48 -5.41 -10.61 -17.13
CA GLU A 48 -5.40 -11.99 -16.64
C GLU A 48 -4.01 -12.49 -16.20
N LYS A 49 -2.97 -11.67 -16.35
CA LYS A 49 -1.58 -12.06 -16.06
C LYS A 49 -1.10 -11.45 -14.77
N THR A 50 -0.46 -12.26 -13.95
CA THR A 50 0.23 -11.79 -12.75
C THR A 50 1.74 -11.84 -12.99
N ILE A 51 2.42 -10.74 -12.69
CA ILE A 51 3.87 -10.63 -12.72
C ILE A 51 4.37 -10.27 -11.32
N ASP A 52 5.55 -10.73 -10.97
CA ASP A 52 6.25 -10.26 -9.77
C ASP A 52 7.07 -9.01 -10.12
N ALA A 53 6.63 -7.86 -9.64
CA ALA A 53 7.28 -6.60 -9.93
C ALA A 53 8.11 -6.10 -8.74
N GLU A 54 9.35 -5.72 -9.01
CA GLU A 54 10.15 -4.94 -8.08
C GLU A 54 9.67 -3.48 -8.12
N LEU A 55 9.65 -2.80 -6.98
CA LEU A 55 9.25 -1.40 -6.93
C LEU A 55 10.46 -0.46 -7.04
N ALA A 56 10.37 0.50 -7.94
CA ALA A 56 11.29 1.63 -8.04
C ALA A 56 10.55 2.93 -7.69
N VAL A 57 10.62 3.33 -6.43
CA VAL A 57 9.92 4.50 -5.88
C VAL A 57 10.88 5.68 -5.71
N LYS A 58 12.06 5.42 -5.17
CA LYS A 58 13.05 6.47 -4.94
C LYS A 58 13.72 6.90 -6.24
N PRO A 59 14.14 8.17 -6.35
CA PRO A 59 14.83 8.66 -7.54
C PRO A 59 16.00 7.78 -7.97
N GLY A 60 16.87 7.39 -7.06
CA GLY A 60 18.02 6.52 -7.37
C GLY A 60 17.64 5.10 -7.83
N GLU A 61 16.52 4.56 -7.30
CA GLU A 61 15.98 3.27 -7.74
C GLU A 61 15.43 3.37 -9.16
N ARG A 62 14.72 4.46 -9.47
CA ARG A 62 14.21 4.73 -10.82
C ARG A 62 15.34 4.98 -11.83
N GLU A 63 16.39 5.70 -11.41
CA GLU A 63 17.55 5.95 -12.26
C GLU A 63 18.31 4.67 -12.57
N LYS A 64 18.53 3.82 -11.57
CA LYS A 64 19.19 2.52 -11.76
C LYS A 64 18.32 1.57 -12.59
N GLY A 65 17.03 1.50 -12.30
CA GLY A 65 16.10 0.60 -12.99
C GLY A 65 16.65 -0.82 -13.15
N LEU A 66 16.61 -1.33 -14.38
CA LEU A 66 17.08 -2.66 -14.74
C LEU A 66 18.52 -2.66 -15.32
N MET A 67 19.29 -1.60 -15.08
CA MET A 67 20.67 -1.52 -15.55
C MET A 67 21.53 -2.67 -15.01
N HIS A 68 22.49 -3.08 -15.84
CA HIS A 68 23.50 -4.10 -15.51
C HIS A 68 22.95 -5.50 -15.26
N ARG A 69 21.71 -5.78 -15.64
CA ARG A 69 21.16 -7.13 -15.60
C ARG A 69 21.41 -7.84 -16.93
N ASP A 70 21.86 -9.09 -16.85
CA ASP A 70 22.11 -9.92 -18.03
C ASP A 70 20.90 -10.81 -18.35
N SER A 71 20.02 -11.03 -17.37
CA SER A 71 18.78 -11.79 -17.53
C SER A 71 17.70 -11.34 -16.55
N MET A 72 16.47 -11.63 -16.89
CA MET A 72 15.31 -11.51 -16.01
C MET A 72 14.40 -12.72 -16.21
N PRO A 73 14.03 -13.44 -15.15
CA PRO A 73 13.13 -14.58 -15.28
C PRO A 73 11.77 -14.18 -15.85
N LEU A 74 11.13 -15.13 -16.54
CA LEU A 74 9.77 -14.93 -17.02
C LEU A 74 8.82 -14.61 -15.86
N GLY A 75 7.90 -13.69 -16.09
CA GLY A 75 6.94 -13.25 -15.08
C GLY A 75 7.52 -12.26 -14.05
N LYS A 76 8.74 -11.78 -14.25
CA LYS A 76 9.33 -10.71 -13.44
C LYS A 76 9.28 -9.37 -14.17
N GLY A 77 9.25 -8.29 -13.41
CA GLY A 77 9.25 -6.94 -13.95
C GLY A 77 9.70 -5.90 -12.92
N MET A 78 9.62 -4.64 -13.31
CA MET A 78 9.86 -3.52 -12.42
C MET A 78 8.75 -2.48 -12.61
N LEU A 79 8.16 -2.04 -11.52
CA LEU A 79 7.15 -1.00 -11.48
C LEU A 79 7.78 0.31 -11.02
N PHE A 80 7.79 1.29 -11.91
CA PHE A 80 8.25 2.64 -11.60
C PHE A 80 7.08 3.46 -11.09
N VAL A 81 7.22 4.00 -9.88
CA VAL A 81 6.18 4.82 -9.25
C VAL A 81 6.64 6.27 -9.23
N PHE A 82 5.82 7.15 -9.81
CA PHE A 82 6.05 8.58 -9.82
C PHE A 82 4.98 9.26 -8.95
N GLU A 83 5.41 10.21 -8.14
CA GLU A 83 4.52 10.94 -7.24
C GLU A 83 3.61 11.91 -7.98
N GLU A 84 4.12 12.48 -9.08
CA GLU A 84 3.37 13.43 -9.89
C GLU A 84 3.19 12.91 -11.32
N PRO A 85 1.99 13.11 -11.90
CA PRO A 85 1.75 12.76 -13.28
C PRO A 85 2.53 13.71 -14.21
N GLY A 86 3.10 13.16 -15.25
CA GLY A 86 3.84 13.94 -16.22
C GLY A 86 4.57 13.07 -17.25
N PRO A 87 5.11 13.67 -18.31
CA PRO A 87 5.88 12.94 -19.30
C PRO A 87 7.16 12.39 -18.68
N GLN A 88 7.26 11.07 -18.64
CA GLN A 88 8.43 10.36 -18.14
C GLN A 88 9.30 9.90 -19.31
N LYS A 89 10.62 10.02 -19.15
CA LYS A 89 11.60 9.60 -20.16
C LYS A 89 12.34 8.38 -19.66
N PHE A 90 12.30 7.32 -20.44
CA PHE A 90 13.07 6.11 -20.21
C PHE A 90 14.17 5.98 -21.25
N TRP A 91 15.32 5.51 -20.85
CA TRP A 91 16.42 5.21 -21.74
C TRP A 91 17.00 3.84 -21.44
N MET A 92 17.50 3.18 -22.46
CA MET A 92 18.04 1.81 -22.35
C MET A 92 19.54 1.78 -22.01
N LYS A 93 20.04 2.82 -21.33
CA LYS A 93 21.46 2.88 -20.94
C LYS A 93 21.80 1.72 -20.03
N ASN A 94 22.88 1.02 -20.34
CA ASN A 94 23.37 -0.13 -19.60
C ASN A 94 22.32 -1.24 -19.36
N THR A 95 21.25 -1.27 -20.13
CA THR A 95 20.21 -2.29 -20.08
C THR A 95 20.46 -3.28 -21.21
N ARG A 96 20.70 -4.55 -20.85
CA ARG A 96 21.12 -5.60 -21.77
C ARG A 96 19.99 -6.58 -22.11
N ILE A 97 18.91 -6.53 -21.35
CA ILE A 97 17.74 -7.40 -21.51
C ILE A 97 16.70 -6.75 -22.40
N PRO A 98 16.00 -7.50 -23.26
CA PRO A 98 14.84 -6.99 -23.99
C PRO A 98 13.71 -6.68 -23.01
N LEU A 99 13.02 -5.54 -23.23
CA LEU A 99 11.95 -5.07 -22.34
C LEU A 99 10.75 -4.61 -23.14
N ASP A 100 9.58 -4.91 -22.60
CA ASP A 100 8.32 -4.27 -22.95
C ASP A 100 7.99 -3.20 -21.89
N ILE A 101 7.52 -2.03 -22.33
CA ILE A 101 7.16 -0.93 -21.43
C ILE A 101 5.66 -0.66 -21.54
N GLY A 102 4.98 -0.75 -20.41
CA GLY A 102 3.58 -0.38 -20.26
C GLY A 102 3.44 0.92 -19.45
N TYR A 103 2.42 1.70 -19.76
CA TYR A 103 2.07 2.90 -19.00
C TYR A 103 0.69 2.73 -18.42
N PHE A 104 0.56 3.12 -17.16
CA PHE A 104 -0.71 3.12 -16.43
C PHE A 104 -0.96 4.53 -15.91
N SER A 105 -2.14 5.07 -16.17
CA SER A 105 -2.58 6.32 -15.58
C SER A 105 -3.58 6.03 -14.46
N PRO A 106 -3.59 6.80 -13.38
CA PRO A 106 -4.73 6.77 -12.47
C PRO A 106 -5.97 7.26 -13.23
N GLU A 107 -7.06 6.51 -13.14
CA GLU A 107 -8.39 6.95 -13.57
C GLU A 107 -9.04 7.87 -12.55
#